data_0cc96c9b010fbb8d17cb6a69f75c2f04
#
_entry.id   0cc96c9b010fbb8d17cb6a69f75c2f04
#
_cell.length_a   1.000
_cell.length_b   1.000
_cell.length_c   1.000
_cell.angle_alpha   90.00
_cell.angle_beta   90.00
_cell.angle_gamma   90.00
#
_symmetry.space_group_name_H-M   'P 1'
#
loop_
_entity.id
_entity.type
_entity.pdbx_description
1 polymer ?
#
loop_
_entity_poly.entity_id
_entity_poly.type
_entity_poly.pdbx_seq_one_letter_code
_entity_poly.pdbx_strand_id
1 'polypeptide(L)'
;MKKDINSLVRSCIAALTPYSTARDEYQGELGVFLDANESPYENGYNRYPDPHQKALKAQVAAIKGIAAENIFIGNGSDEAIDLIFRVFCEPRQDNVVSIAPSYGMYKVAAAINDVEIREVQLGEEFSLPVEELLAAADANTKAIFLCSPNNPTGNSFPRDEVMRLVEEFEGMVVVDEAYIDFAEAESLRCEIASHPNLIILQTMSKAWAMAGLRVGLALADRRVIELMSQVKYPYNINVATMSIVSGLLAKGIDKEVEQIKAQRAVLAKALVGMEMVQRVYPSDANFLLARFDDADAVYNHLIADGIIVRNRNRVKGCVGCLRLTIGMPEENDKLIKSLMRYEKGIVR
;
A
#
# COMPACT_ATOMS: atom_id res chain seq x y z
N MET A 1 10.41 16.44 -20.69
CA MET A 1 11.21 17.22 -19.68
C MET A 1 10.91 16.61 -18.32
N LYS A 2 11.91 16.56 -17.40
CA LYS A 2 11.62 16.13 -16.02
C LYS A 2 10.66 17.12 -15.38
N LYS A 3 9.60 16.64 -14.72
CA LYS A 3 8.62 17.48 -14.03
C LYS A 3 9.24 18.13 -12.80
N ASP A 4 8.97 19.40 -12.57
CA ASP A 4 9.47 20.11 -11.40
C ASP A 4 8.60 19.82 -10.18
N ILE A 5 9.04 18.93 -9.30
CA ILE A 5 8.34 18.57 -8.07
C ILE A 5 8.04 19.81 -7.21
N ASN A 6 8.94 20.79 -7.17
CA ASN A 6 8.76 21.95 -6.30
C ASN A 6 7.54 22.81 -6.70
N SER A 7 7.12 22.78 -7.96
CA SER A 7 5.92 23.48 -8.42
C SER A 7 4.62 22.83 -7.92
N LEU A 8 4.66 21.57 -7.49
CA LEU A 8 3.51 20.83 -6.98
C LEU A 8 3.36 20.94 -5.45
N VAL A 9 4.40 21.42 -4.75
CA VAL A 9 4.43 21.47 -3.29
C VAL A 9 3.56 22.62 -2.79
N ARG A 10 2.77 22.37 -1.75
CA ARG A 10 2.00 23.42 -1.05
C ARG A 10 2.93 24.54 -0.58
N SER A 11 2.49 25.78 -0.72
CA SER A 11 3.29 26.95 -0.38
C SER A 11 3.73 26.96 1.10
N CYS A 12 2.87 26.54 2.01
CA CYS A 12 3.18 26.44 3.44
C CYS A 12 4.25 25.36 3.72
N ILE A 13 4.29 24.29 2.95
CA ILE A 13 5.31 23.23 3.07
C ILE A 13 6.62 23.65 2.43
N ALA A 14 6.57 24.34 1.28
CA ALA A 14 7.75 24.89 0.64
C ALA A 14 8.48 25.92 1.54
N ALA A 15 7.73 26.67 2.35
CA ALA A 15 8.25 27.65 3.30
C ALA A 15 8.57 27.07 4.70
N LEU A 16 8.30 25.77 4.93
CA LEU A 16 8.45 25.15 6.23
C LEU A 16 9.95 25.05 6.62
N THR A 17 10.28 25.57 7.79
CA THR A 17 11.54 25.22 8.47
C THR A 17 11.31 23.92 9.24
N PRO A 18 11.93 22.79 8.84
CA PRO A 18 11.70 21.52 9.50
C PRO A 18 12.20 21.55 10.94
N TYR A 19 11.58 20.74 11.79
CA TYR A 19 12.10 20.52 13.14
C TYR A 19 13.48 19.82 13.03
N SER A 20 14.51 20.43 13.62
CA SER A 20 15.86 19.84 13.74
C SER A 20 16.05 19.30 15.15
N THR A 21 16.60 18.10 15.24
CA THR A 21 17.04 17.55 16.53
C THR A 21 18.52 17.88 16.72
N ALA A 22 18.99 18.02 17.97
CA ALA A 22 20.41 18.21 18.22
C ALA A 22 21.27 17.06 17.67
N ARG A 23 20.66 15.87 17.51
CA ARG A 23 21.32 14.70 16.88
C ARG A 23 21.45 14.82 15.37
N ASP A 24 20.66 15.65 14.70
CA ASP A 24 20.84 15.96 13.27
C ASP A 24 22.10 16.80 13.04
N GLU A 25 22.45 17.62 14.03
CA GLU A 25 23.64 18.48 13.99
C GLU A 25 24.92 17.74 14.40
N TYR A 26 24.78 16.63 15.15
CA TYR A 26 25.89 15.83 15.64
C TYR A 26 26.30 14.75 14.65
N GLN A 27 27.54 14.81 14.17
CA GLN A 27 28.10 13.86 13.19
C GLN A 27 28.98 12.77 13.82
N GLY A 28 29.11 12.72 15.15
CA GLY A 28 29.96 11.74 15.85
C GLY A 28 29.17 10.45 16.19
N GLU A 29 29.92 9.37 16.40
CA GLU A 29 29.37 8.07 16.81
C GLU A 29 29.26 7.90 18.33
N LEU A 30 30.06 8.62 19.09
CA LEU A 30 30.17 8.51 20.55
C LEU A 30 29.93 9.85 21.22
N GLY A 31 29.06 9.88 22.24
CA GLY A 31 28.79 11.11 22.97
C GLY A 31 27.97 10.88 24.24
N VAL A 32 27.98 11.88 25.13
CA VAL A 32 27.03 11.96 26.24
C VAL A 32 25.83 12.77 25.76
N PHE A 33 24.69 12.11 25.56
CA PHE A 33 23.48 12.74 25.03
C PHE A 33 22.67 13.34 26.18
N LEU A 34 22.63 14.68 26.23
CA LEU A 34 21.87 15.49 27.19
C LEU A 34 20.96 16.50 26.45
N ASP A 35 20.53 16.16 25.26
CA ASP A 35 19.89 17.04 24.29
C ASP A 35 18.35 16.94 24.27
N ALA A 36 17.80 15.80 24.66
CA ALA A 36 16.38 15.50 24.42
C ALA A 36 15.57 15.26 25.69
N ASN A 37 16.06 15.64 26.86
CA ASN A 37 15.41 15.51 28.17
C ASN A 37 14.99 14.08 28.52
N GLU A 38 15.68 13.10 27.95
CA GLU A 38 15.41 11.66 28.16
C GLU A 38 15.81 11.24 29.58
N SER A 39 15.16 10.20 30.10
CA SER A 39 15.56 9.59 31.35
C SER A 39 16.97 8.98 31.24
N PRO A 40 17.87 9.21 32.19
CA PRO A 40 19.20 8.61 32.19
C PRO A 40 19.18 7.13 32.59
N TYR A 41 18.06 6.60 33.09
CA TYR A 41 17.95 5.23 33.58
C TYR A 41 17.76 4.28 32.42
N GLU A 42 18.78 3.44 32.17
CA GLU A 42 18.81 2.52 31.06
C GLU A 42 17.82 1.36 31.25
N ASN A 43 16.95 1.16 30.24
CA ASN A 43 16.00 0.05 30.19
C ASN A 43 15.84 -0.50 28.75
N GLY A 44 16.72 -0.10 27.83
CA GLY A 44 16.68 -0.46 26.41
C GLY A 44 15.75 0.42 25.56
N TYR A 45 14.93 1.30 26.19
CA TYR A 45 13.94 2.13 25.51
C TYR A 45 13.92 3.57 25.99
N ASN A 46 14.84 3.95 26.85
CA ASN A 46 14.92 5.28 27.44
C ASN A 46 15.42 6.36 26.50
N ARG A 47 15.89 6.00 25.30
CA ARG A 47 16.42 6.92 24.27
C ARG A 47 15.51 6.98 23.05
N TYR A 48 15.33 8.18 22.51
CA TYR A 48 14.66 8.35 21.21
C TYR A 48 15.39 7.61 20.10
N PRO A 49 14.66 7.04 19.15
CA PRO A 49 15.25 6.37 17.98
C PRO A 49 15.93 7.36 17.04
N ASP A 50 16.68 6.83 16.06
CA ASP A 50 17.15 7.61 14.92
C ASP A 50 15.97 8.16 14.11
N PRO A 51 15.77 9.49 14.01
CA PRO A 51 14.65 10.10 13.29
C PRO A 51 14.69 9.81 11.79
N HIS A 52 15.83 9.41 11.24
CA HIS A 52 16.04 9.11 9.83
C HIS A 52 16.04 7.60 9.52
N GLN A 53 15.96 6.73 10.53
CA GLN A 53 15.98 5.26 10.42
C GLN A 53 17.14 4.75 9.51
N LYS A 54 18.32 5.35 9.59
CA LYS A 54 19.45 5.12 8.67
C LYS A 54 19.80 3.64 8.49
N ALA A 55 19.91 2.90 9.61
CA ALA A 55 20.25 1.47 9.58
C ALA A 55 19.15 0.63 8.90
N LEU A 56 17.88 0.88 9.22
CA LEU A 56 16.76 0.18 8.61
C LEU A 56 16.61 0.53 7.12
N LYS A 57 16.76 1.82 6.76
CA LYS A 57 16.77 2.24 5.35
C LYS A 57 17.87 1.56 4.54
N ALA A 58 19.08 1.41 5.10
CA ALA A 58 20.18 0.73 4.42
C ALA A 58 19.83 -0.75 4.12
N GLN A 59 19.20 -1.44 5.06
CA GLN A 59 18.74 -2.84 4.84
C GLN A 59 17.65 -2.90 3.77
N VAL A 60 16.64 -2.03 3.85
CA VAL A 60 15.56 -1.96 2.85
C VAL A 60 16.14 -1.60 1.47
N ALA A 61 17.09 -0.67 1.40
CA ALA A 61 17.79 -0.27 0.17
C ALA A 61 18.46 -1.47 -0.51
N ALA A 62 19.18 -2.29 0.26
CA ALA A 62 19.83 -3.50 -0.26
C ALA A 62 18.81 -4.53 -0.78
N ILE A 63 17.68 -4.74 -0.08
CA ILE A 63 16.64 -5.68 -0.48
C ILE A 63 15.89 -5.20 -1.73
N LYS A 64 15.55 -3.91 -1.77
CA LYS A 64 14.73 -3.34 -2.86
C LYS A 64 15.57 -2.88 -4.06
N GLY A 65 16.89 -2.84 -3.95
CA GLY A 65 17.78 -2.41 -5.04
C GLY A 65 17.58 -0.93 -5.42
N ILE A 66 17.34 -0.06 -4.44
CA ILE A 66 17.15 1.38 -4.62
C ILE A 66 17.97 2.14 -3.58
N ALA A 67 18.41 3.36 -3.87
CA ALA A 67 19.20 4.15 -2.94
C ALA A 67 18.42 4.55 -1.68
N ALA A 68 19.07 4.61 -0.52
CA ALA A 68 18.43 4.88 0.76
C ALA A 68 17.75 6.27 0.83
N GLU A 69 18.28 7.26 0.10
CA GLU A 69 17.69 8.58 -0.06
C GLU A 69 16.37 8.61 -0.83
N ASN A 70 16.06 7.55 -1.55
CA ASN A 70 14.80 7.35 -2.27
C ASN A 70 13.75 6.57 -1.45
N ILE A 71 14.01 6.35 -0.15
CA ILE A 71 13.14 5.55 0.73
C ILE A 71 12.61 6.41 1.88
N PHE A 72 11.30 6.44 2.03
CA PHE A 72 10.60 6.86 3.24
C PHE A 72 10.09 5.62 3.97
N ILE A 73 10.20 5.60 5.33
CA ILE A 73 9.65 4.55 6.17
C ILE A 73 8.59 5.17 7.09
N GLY A 74 7.36 4.64 7.04
CA GLY A 74 6.22 5.13 7.80
C GLY A 74 5.49 4.04 8.61
N ASN A 75 4.58 4.48 9.48
CA ASN A 75 3.65 3.62 10.22
C ASN A 75 2.60 2.98 9.30
N GLY A 76 3.01 1.99 8.54
CA GLY A 76 2.27 1.48 7.39
C GLY A 76 2.38 2.43 6.19
N SER A 77 1.95 1.96 5.03
CA SER A 77 1.82 2.83 3.85
C SER A 77 0.75 3.92 4.03
N ASP A 78 -0.14 3.76 5.00
CA ASP A 78 -1.16 4.75 5.33
C ASP A 78 -0.55 6.10 5.77
N GLU A 79 0.57 6.10 6.52
CA GLU A 79 1.29 7.34 6.85
C GLU A 79 1.85 8.02 5.59
N ALA A 80 2.38 7.23 4.66
CA ALA A 80 2.88 7.77 3.40
C ALA A 80 1.74 8.37 2.55
N ILE A 81 0.58 7.71 2.49
CA ILE A 81 -0.62 8.22 1.82
C ILE A 81 -1.02 9.57 2.42
N ASP A 82 -1.15 9.68 3.73
CA ASP A 82 -1.53 10.92 4.41
C ASP A 82 -0.51 12.04 4.16
N LEU A 83 0.79 11.73 4.20
CA LEU A 83 1.83 12.71 3.92
C LEU A 83 1.82 13.22 2.48
N ILE A 84 1.44 12.41 1.50
CA ILE A 84 1.26 12.85 0.11
C ILE A 84 0.21 13.95 0.04
N PHE A 85 -0.94 13.77 0.69
CA PHE A 85 -1.96 14.83 0.76
C PHE A 85 -1.42 16.09 1.45
N ARG A 86 -0.74 15.95 2.57
CA ARG A 86 -0.19 17.08 3.32
C ARG A 86 0.87 17.86 2.57
N VAL A 87 1.69 17.18 1.77
CA VAL A 87 2.78 17.81 1.01
C VAL A 87 2.26 18.51 -0.24
N PHE A 88 1.34 17.88 -0.98
CA PHE A 88 1.00 18.30 -2.33
C PHE A 88 -0.38 18.93 -2.48
N CYS A 89 -1.35 18.64 -1.60
CA CYS A 89 -2.73 19.07 -1.80
C CYS A 89 -3.13 20.20 -0.86
N GLU A 90 -3.45 21.38 -1.39
CA GLU A 90 -4.01 22.48 -0.60
C GLU A 90 -5.49 22.17 -0.29
N PRO A 91 -5.87 22.11 1.03
CA PRO A 91 -7.24 21.80 1.44
C PRO A 91 -8.27 22.71 0.78
N ARG A 92 -9.42 22.16 0.39
CA ARG A 92 -10.56 22.88 -0.25
C ARG A 92 -10.27 23.51 -1.61
N GLN A 93 -9.06 23.37 -2.12
CA GLN A 93 -8.66 23.95 -3.42
C GLN A 93 -8.25 22.87 -4.40
N ASP A 94 -7.43 21.94 -3.93
CA ASP A 94 -6.88 20.88 -4.77
C ASP A 94 -7.74 19.61 -4.71
N ASN A 95 -7.53 18.76 -5.68
CA ASN A 95 -8.18 17.47 -5.78
C ASN A 95 -7.16 16.37 -6.15
N VAL A 96 -7.59 15.13 -5.99
CA VAL A 96 -6.90 13.96 -6.48
C VAL A 96 -7.85 13.09 -7.28
N VAL A 97 -7.31 12.29 -8.20
CA VAL A 97 -8.05 11.29 -8.96
C VAL A 97 -7.66 9.90 -8.47
N SER A 98 -8.59 8.97 -8.42
CA SER A 98 -8.34 7.58 -8.08
C SER A 98 -9.24 6.64 -8.86
N ILE A 99 -8.78 5.42 -9.06
CA ILE A 99 -9.61 4.34 -9.61
C ILE A 99 -10.64 3.84 -8.59
N ALA A 100 -11.75 3.34 -9.06
CA ALA A 100 -12.77 2.68 -8.25
C ALA A 100 -13.33 1.43 -8.96
N PRO A 101 -13.50 0.29 -8.24
CA PRO A 101 -13.20 0.10 -6.83
C PRO A 101 -11.70 -0.01 -6.55
N SER A 102 -11.24 0.56 -5.43
CA SER A 102 -9.86 0.46 -4.99
C SER A 102 -9.74 0.52 -3.45
N TYR A 103 -8.51 0.74 -2.93
CA TYR A 103 -8.25 0.79 -1.51
C TYR A 103 -8.92 2.00 -0.84
N GLY A 104 -9.80 1.73 0.13
CA GLY A 104 -10.67 2.75 0.71
C GLY A 104 -9.95 3.85 1.51
N MET A 105 -8.68 3.63 1.91
CA MET A 105 -7.94 4.63 2.68
C MET A 105 -7.59 5.88 1.88
N TYR A 106 -7.56 5.82 0.56
CA TYR A 106 -7.38 7.05 -0.25
C TYR A 106 -8.50 8.05 0.01
N LYS A 107 -9.76 7.57 0.04
CA LYS A 107 -10.93 8.40 0.39
C LYS A 107 -10.86 8.94 1.81
N VAL A 108 -10.46 8.09 2.75
CA VAL A 108 -10.37 8.47 4.16
C VAL A 108 -9.29 9.54 4.35
N ALA A 109 -8.11 9.35 3.75
CA ALA A 109 -7.02 10.31 3.82
C ALA A 109 -7.38 11.64 3.13
N ALA A 110 -8.04 11.60 1.97
CA ALA A 110 -8.55 12.78 1.28
C ALA A 110 -9.54 13.56 2.17
N ALA A 111 -10.50 12.85 2.77
CA ALA A 111 -11.50 13.48 3.65
C ALA A 111 -10.85 14.09 4.92
N ILE A 112 -9.87 13.42 5.54
CA ILE A 112 -9.13 13.95 6.70
C ILE A 112 -8.38 15.23 6.35
N ASN A 113 -7.83 15.30 5.12
CA ASN A 113 -7.08 16.46 4.64
C ASN A 113 -7.96 17.52 3.95
N ASP A 114 -9.30 17.35 3.94
CA ASP A 114 -10.27 18.24 3.30
C ASP A 114 -9.95 18.48 1.81
N VAL A 115 -9.60 17.38 1.10
CA VAL A 115 -9.26 17.35 -0.33
C VAL A 115 -10.30 16.54 -1.09
N GLU A 116 -10.78 17.06 -2.22
CA GLU A 116 -11.68 16.34 -3.11
C GLU A 116 -10.98 15.11 -3.71
N ILE A 117 -11.68 13.97 -3.74
CA ILE A 117 -11.25 12.79 -4.48
C ILE A 117 -12.26 12.48 -5.59
N ARG A 118 -11.79 12.43 -6.82
CA ARG A 118 -12.57 12.07 -8.01
C ARG A 118 -12.32 10.62 -8.36
N GLU A 119 -13.36 9.80 -8.31
CA GLU A 119 -13.25 8.38 -8.60
C GLU A 119 -13.65 8.07 -10.03
N VAL A 120 -12.73 7.46 -10.77
CA VAL A 120 -12.94 6.92 -12.12
C VAL A 120 -13.16 5.43 -12.02
N GLN A 121 -14.26 4.94 -12.58
CA GLN A 121 -14.58 3.50 -12.52
C GLN A 121 -13.62 2.71 -13.41
N LEU A 122 -13.11 1.59 -12.90
CA LEU A 122 -12.38 0.63 -13.71
C LEU A 122 -13.25 0.16 -14.89
N GLY A 123 -12.61 -0.08 -16.01
CA GLY A 123 -13.25 -0.56 -17.21
C GLY A 123 -13.73 -2.01 -17.11
N GLU A 124 -14.09 -2.58 -18.24
CA GLU A 124 -14.46 -3.97 -18.33
C GLU A 124 -13.30 -4.86 -17.83
N GLU A 125 -13.65 -5.95 -17.12
CA GLU A 125 -12.66 -6.85 -16.51
C GLU A 125 -11.66 -6.15 -15.56
N PHE A 126 -12.06 -5.01 -15.03
CA PHE A 126 -11.22 -4.18 -14.16
C PHE A 126 -9.97 -3.61 -14.87
N SER A 127 -10.05 -3.34 -16.17
CA SER A 127 -9.00 -2.67 -16.94
C SER A 127 -8.78 -1.24 -16.47
N LEU A 128 -7.58 -0.70 -16.67
CA LEU A 128 -7.21 0.66 -16.29
C LEU A 128 -7.80 1.68 -17.29
N PRO A 129 -8.68 2.61 -16.88
CA PRO A 129 -9.29 3.61 -17.76
C PRO A 129 -8.38 4.85 -17.90
N VAL A 130 -7.28 4.74 -18.66
CA VAL A 130 -6.23 5.78 -18.76
C VAL A 130 -6.79 7.10 -19.25
N GLU A 131 -7.61 7.08 -20.32
CA GLU A 131 -8.19 8.30 -20.91
C GLU A 131 -9.12 9.00 -19.93
N GLU A 132 -9.97 8.24 -19.24
CA GLU A 132 -10.91 8.77 -18.28
C GLU A 132 -10.20 9.32 -17.03
N LEU A 133 -9.08 8.70 -16.61
CA LEU A 133 -8.25 9.20 -15.51
C LEU A 133 -7.60 10.54 -15.88
N LEU A 134 -7.05 10.66 -17.08
CA LEU A 134 -6.48 11.90 -17.58
C LEU A 134 -7.56 12.98 -17.78
N ALA A 135 -8.73 12.61 -18.29
CA ALA A 135 -9.86 13.53 -18.48
C ALA A 135 -10.49 14.00 -17.16
N ALA A 136 -10.41 13.21 -16.09
CA ALA A 136 -10.89 13.59 -14.76
C ALA A 136 -9.96 14.59 -14.03
N ALA A 137 -8.71 14.70 -14.49
CA ALA A 137 -7.73 15.63 -13.94
C ALA A 137 -7.93 17.05 -14.49
N ASP A 138 -7.68 18.04 -13.65
CA ASP A 138 -7.68 19.47 -14.00
C ASP A 138 -6.44 20.18 -13.42
N ALA A 139 -6.37 21.50 -13.53
CA ALA A 139 -5.25 22.31 -13.05
C ALA A 139 -5.03 22.21 -11.52
N ASN A 140 -6.06 21.81 -10.76
CA ASN A 140 -6.01 21.63 -9.31
C ASN A 140 -5.76 20.17 -8.92
N THR A 141 -5.63 19.25 -9.88
CA THR A 141 -5.36 17.84 -9.59
C THR A 141 -3.88 17.65 -9.28
N LYS A 142 -3.57 17.25 -8.04
CA LYS A 142 -2.19 17.09 -7.56
C LYS A 142 -1.67 15.68 -7.67
N ALA A 143 -2.54 14.68 -7.57
CA ALA A 143 -2.12 13.28 -7.64
C ALA A 143 -3.18 12.39 -8.28
N ILE A 144 -2.71 11.32 -8.95
CA ILE A 144 -3.51 10.16 -9.36
C ILE A 144 -3.07 8.97 -8.51
N PHE A 145 -4.03 8.30 -7.83
CA PHE A 145 -3.77 7.11 -7.01
C PHE A 145 -4.21 5.85 -7.74
N LEU A 146 -3.30 4.92 -7.92
CA LEU A 146 -3.50 3.59 -8.47
C LEU A 146 -3.10 2.54 -7.43
N CYS A 147 -3.82 1.43 -7.35
CA CYS A 147 -3.41 0.25 -6.58
C CYS A 147 -3.13 -0.88 -7.57
N SER A 148 -1.90 -1.37 -7.63
CA SER A 148 -1.52 -2.44 -8.58
C SER A 148 -0.47 -3.37 -7.95
N PRO A 149 -0.84 -4.64 -7.66
CA PRO A 149 -2.15 -5.30 -7.84
C PRO A 149 -3.27 -4.63 -7.05
N ASN A 150 -4.46 -4.50 -7.67
CA ASN A 150 -5.55 -3.73 -7.10
C ASN A 150 -6.29 -4.48 -5.98
N ASN A 151 -6.71 -3.76 -4.98
CA ASN A 151 -7.61 -4.24 -3.92
C ASN A 151 -8.97 -3.52 -4.04
N PRO A 152 -10.09 -4.20 -4.35
CA PRO A 152 -10.32 -5.63 -4.07
C PRO A 152 -10.23 -6.58 -5.28
N THR A 153 -9.89 -6.12 -6.46
CA THR A 153 -10.04 -6.90 -7.70
C THR A 153 -8.94 -7.93 -7.93
N GLY A 154 -7.74 -7.69 -7.38
CA GLY A 154 -6.61 -8.64 -7.40
C GLY A 154 -5.69 -8.52 -8.61
N ASN A 155 -6.13 -7.89 -9.69
CA ASN A 155 -5.37 -7.77 -10.93
C ASN A 155 -4.28 -6.70 -10.86
N SER A 156 -3.18 -6.93 -11.57
CA SER A 156 -2.20 -5.90 -11.91
C SER A 156 -2.65 -5.13 -13.16
N PHE A 157 -2.23 -3.87 -13.27
CA PHE A 157 -2.42 -3.11 -14.50
C PHE A 157 -1.20 -3.25 -15.42
N PRO A 158 -1.39 -3.19 -16.75
CA PRO A 158 -0.31 -3.19 -17.71
C PRO A 158 0.69 -2.05 -17.44
N ARG A 159 1.99 -2.39 -17.46
CA ARG A 159 3.06 -1.43 -17.16
C ARG A 159 3.03 -0.21 -18.07
N ASP A 160 2.82 -0.43 -19.36
CA ASP A 160 2.74 0.64 -20.37
C ASP A 160 1.59 1.61 -20.12
N GLU A 161 0.42 1.11 -19.70
CA GLU A 161 -0.73 1.95 -19.33
C GLU A 161 -0.44 2.80 -18.09
N VAL A 162 0.19 2.22 -17.06
CA VAL A 162 0.58 2.97 -15.86
C VAL A 162 1.66 4.00 -16.19
N MET A 163 2.66 3.63 -17.00
CA MET A 163 3.72 4.54 -17.41
C MET A 163 3.20 5.67 -18.29
N ARG A 164 2.20 5.42 -19.11
CA ARG A 164 1.52 6.47 -19.88
C ARG A 164 0.92 7.54 -18.96
N LEU A 165 0.26 7.16 -17.85
CA LEU A 165 -0.22 8.13 -16.85
C LEU A 165 0.94 8.91 -16.22
N VAL A 166 2.05 8.25 -15.90
CA VAL A 166 3.25 8.90 -15.35
C VAL A 166 3.84 9.94 -16.29
N GLU A 167 3.81 9.67 -17.59
CA GLU A 167 4.38 10.54 -18.63
C GLU A 167 3.44 11.71 -18.99
N GLU A 168 2.14 11.45 -19.12
CA GLU A 168 1.16 12.43 -19.61
C GLU A 168 0.57 13.31 -18.51
N PHE A 169 0.43 12.81 -17.27
CA PHE A 169 -0.13 13.60 -16.17
C PHE A 169 0.92 14.53 -15.56
N GLU A 170 0.56 15.81 -15.36
CA GLU A 170 1.50 16.83 -14.86
C GLU A 170 1.71 16.81 -13.34
N GLY A 171 0.86 16.12 -12.57
CA GLY A 171 0.98 15.93 -11.12
C GLY A 171 1.72 14.66 -10.74
N MET A 172 1.58 14.25 -9.47
CA MET A 172 2.18 13.04 -8.94
C MET A 172 1.35 11.80 -9.32
N VAL A 173 2.00 10.72 -9.74
CA VAL A 173 1.35 9.41 -9.90
C VAL A 173 1.79 8.51 -8.76
N VAL A 174 0.84 8.07 -7.96
CA VAL A 174 1.06 7.21 -6.80
C VAL A 174 0.60 5.80 -7.14
N VAL A 175 1.53 4.86 -7.20
CA VAL A 175 1.24 3.44 -7.45
C VAL A 175 1.42 2.67 -6.15
N ASP A 176 0.31 2.21 -5.59
CA ASP A 176 0.33 1.39 -4.38
C ASP A 176 0.56 -0.07 -4.77
N GLU A 177 1.78 -0.52 -4.53
CA GLU A 177 2.29 -1.86 -4.78
C GLU A 177 2.25 -2.74 -3.51
N ALA A 178 1.24 -2.58 -2.65
CA ALA A 178 1.14 -3.35 -1.41
C ALA A 178 1.15 -4.88 -1.61
N TYR A 179 0.83 -5.36 -2.81
CA TYR A 179 0.75 -6.78 -3.15
C TYR A 179 1.77 -7.21 -4.19
N ILE A 180 2.71 -6.35 -4.59
CA ILE A 180 3.64 -6.60 -5.70
C ILE A 180 4.53 -7.84 -5.49
N ASP A 181 4.87 -8.15 -4.25
CA ASP A 181 5.70 -9.32 -3.93
C ASP A 181 5.00 -10.66 -4.31
N PHE A 182 3.68 -10.67 -4.59
CA PHE A 182 2.92 -11.85 -5.05
C PHE A 182 2.68 -11.87 -6.56
N ALA A 183 3.00 -10.78 -7.26
CA ALA A 183 2.79 -10.64 -8.70
C ALA A 183 3.93 -11.27 -9.51
N GLU A 184 3.63 -11.57 -10.78
CA GLU A 184 4.67 -11.89 -11.77
C GLU A 184 5.29 -10.61 -12.34
N ALA A 185 4.55 -9.50 -12.32
CA ALA A 185 5.03 -8.21 -12.79
C ALA A 185 6.10 -7.63 -11.86
N GLU A 186 7.11 -7.01 -12.46
CA GLU A 186 8.12 -6.29 -11.70
C GLU A 186 7.62 -4.96 -11.18
N SER A 187 8.09 -4.55 -9.99
CA SER A 187 7.84 -3.24 -9.42
C SER A 187 8.32 -2.12 -10.34
N LEU A 188 7.55 -1.03 -10.38
CA LEU A 188 7.91 0.19 -11.12
C LEU A 188 9.02 1.01 -10.45
N ARG A 189 9.59 0.56 -9.32
CA ARG A 189 10.64 1.28 -8.60
C ARG A 189 11.86 1.66 -9.44
N CYS A 190 12.18 0.89 -10.49
CA CYS A 190 13.29 1.18 -11.40
C CYS A 190 13.02 2.43 -12.27
N GLU A 191 11.76 2.86 -12.40
CA GLU A 191 11.38 4.05 -13.18
C GLU A 191 11.54 5.37 -12.42
N ILE A 192 11.70 5.32 -11.09
CA ILE A 192 11.78 6.51 -10.24
C ILE A 192 12.92 7.46 -10.66
N ALA A 193 14.08 6.90 -11.07
CA ALA A 193 15.22 7.72 -11.49
C ALA A 193 14.94 8.57 -12.74
N SER A 194 14.03 8.12 -13.60
CA SER A 194 13.64 8.77 -14.86
C SER A 194 12.37 9.61 -14.71
N HIS A 195 11.50 9.27 -13.74
CA HIS A 195 10.18 9.85 -13.55
C HIS A 195 10.03 10.38 -12.12
N PRO A 196 10.45 11.63 -11.84
CA PRO A 196 10.48 12.18 -10.48
C PRO A 196 9.08 12.39 -9.89
N ASN A 197 8.02 12.40 -10.70
CA ASN A 197 6.63 12.46 -10.28
C ASN A 197 6.02 11.09 -9.93
N LEU A 198 6.79 9.99 -9.98
CA LEU A 198 6.33 8.66 -9.61
C LEU A 198 6.62 8.39 -8.12
N ILE A 199 5.59 7.99 -7.38
CA ILE A 199 5.69 7.52 -6.00
C ILE A 199 5.19 6.07 -5.97
N ILE A 200 6.02 5.16 -5.47
CA ILE A 200 5.64 3.77 -5.25
C ILE A 200 5.42 3.56 -3.75
N LEU A 201 4.25 3.04 -3.38
CA LEU A 201 3.97 2.63 -2.01
C LEU A 201 4.14 1.12 -1.88
N GLN A 202 4.82 0.68 -0.84
CA GLN A 202 4.93 -0.74 -0.48
C GLN A 202 4.70 -0.92 1.01
N THR A 203 4.45 -2.15 1.45
CA THR A 203 4.18 -2.43 2.86
C THR A 203 4.81 -3.74 3.31
N MET A 204 5.26 -3.78 4.56
CA MET A 204 5.69 -5.02 5.21
C MET A 204 4.49 -5.82 5.78
N SER A 205 3.27 -5.31 5.65
CA SER A 205 2.07 -5.92 6.24
C SER A 205 1.56 -7.16 5.50
N LYS A 206 1.96 -7.40 4.24
CA LYS A 206 1.42 -8.47 3.38
C LYS A 206 2.43 -9.61 3.24
N ALA A 207 3.24 -9.59 2.20
CA ALA A 207 4.22 -10.66 1.93
C ALA A 207 5.23 -10.85 3.07
N TRP A 208 5.65 -9.78 3.71
CA TRP A 208 6.60 -9.80 4.81
C TRP A 208 6.01 -10.22 6.17
N ALA A 209 4.71 -10.52 6.24
CA ALA A 209 4.01 -10.99 7.44
C ALA A 209 4.17 -10.10 8.69
N MET A 210 4.40 -8.79 8.51
CA MET A 210 4.68 -7.83 9.57
C MET A 210 3.51 -6.85 9.82
N ALA A 211 2.26 -7.27 9.59
CA ALA A 211 1.09 -6.39 9.74
C ALA A 211 0.99 -5.76 11.13
N GLY A 212 1.35 -6.49 12.18
CA GLY A 212 1.35 -6.01 13.57
C GLY A 212 2.45 -4.98 13.88
N LEU A 213 3.51 -4.90 13.08
CA LEU A 213 4.62 -3.97 13.28
C LEU A 213 4.41 -2.61 12.62
N ARG A 214 3.38 -2.49 11.76
CA ARG A 214 2.99 -1.23 11.14
C ARG A 214 4.13 -0.55 10.37
N VAL A 215 4.80 -1.24 9.46
CA VAL A 215 5.86 -0.65 8.61
C VAL A 215 5.41 -0.64 7.15
N GLY A 216 5.48 0.52 6.55
CA GLY A 216 5.26 0.76 5.13
C GLY A 216 6.34 1.66 4.55
N LEU A 217 6.41 1.68 3.24
CA LEU A 217 7.43 2.38 2.48
C LEU A 217 6.79 3.31 1.45
N ALA A 218 7.41 4.47 1.23
CA ALA A 218 7.30 5.16 -0.05
C ALA A 218 8.68 5.18 -0.71
N LEU A 219 8.70 4.83 -1.99
CA LEU A 219 9.89 4.88 -2.85
C LEU A 219 9.62 5.97 -3.89
N ALA A 220 10.48 6.98 -3.96
CA ALA A 220 10.26 8.13 -4.85
C ALA A 220 11.56 8.87 -5.14
N ASP A 221 11.49 9.90 -5.96
CA ASP A 221 12.59 10.85 -6.12
C ASP A 221 13.05 11.40 -4.77
N ARG A 222 14.35 11.60 -4.63
CA ARG A 222 14.96 12.12 -3.39
C ARG A 222 14.25 13.36 -2.86
N ARG A 223 13.85 14.29 -3.73
CA ARG A 223 13.16 15.52 -3.33
C ARG A 223 11.80 15.24 -2.69
N VAL A 224 11.04 14.27 -3.20
CA VAL A 224 9.77 13.82 -2.59
C VAL A 224 10.01 13.25 -1.20
N ILE A 225 11.04 12.40 -1.05
CA ILE A 225 11.39 11.80 0.24
C ILE A 225 11.85 12.84 1.27
N GLU A 226 12.60 13.85 0.84
CA GLU A 226 12.98 14.99 1.69
C GLU A 226 11.74 15.75 2.19
N LEU A 227 10.79 16.07 1.30
CA LEU A 227 9.56 16.76 1.66
C LEU A 227 8.69 15.95 2.64
N MET A 228 8.51 14.65 2.39
CA MET A 228 7.80 13.75 3.31
C MET A 228 8.50 13.70 4.69
N SER A 229 9.84 13.67 4.69
CA SER A 229 10.65 13.64 5.92
C SER A 229 10.57 14.93 6.72
N GLN A 230 10.36 16.08 6.06
CA GLN A 230 10.17 17.38 6.72
C GLN A 230 8.79 17.48 7.42
N VAL A 231 7.78 16.79 6.88
CA VAL A 231 6.39 16.89 7.37
C VAL A 231 6.05 15.80 8.39
N LYS A 232 6.69 14.64 8.33
CA LYS A 232 6.47 13.56 9.29
C LYS A 232 6.86 13.95 10.71
N TYR A 233 6.31 13.28 11.71
CA TYR A 233 6.84 13.39 13.07
C TYR A 233 8.27 12.82 13.15
N PRO A 234 9.20 13.47 13.89
CA PRO A 234 10.61 13.07 13.90
C PRO A 234 10.82 11.59 14.20
N TYR A 235 10.19 11.08 15.23
CA TYR A 235 10.36 9.72 15.74
C TYR A 235 9.17 8.81 15.40
N ASN A 236 8.72 8.85 14.15
CA ASN A 236 7.52 8.13 13.70
C ASN A 236 7.63 6.60 13.82
N ILE A 237 8.83 6.02 13.79
CA ILE A 237 9.05 4.59 13.99
C ILE A 237 9.81 4.37 15.31
N ASN A 238 9.25 3.58 16.22
CA ASN A 238 9.84 3.32 17.52
C ASN A 238 10.99 2.29 17.47
N VAL A 239 11.83 2.28 18.52
CA VAL A 239 13.02 1.40 18.64
C VAL A 239 12.65 -0.08 18.52
N ALA A 240 11.58 -0.52 19.20
CA ALA A 240 11.19 -1.93 19.21
C ALA A 240 10.79 -2.40 17.80
N THR A 241 9.99 -1.60 17.09
CA THR A 241 9.62 -1.88 15.70
C THR A 241 10.86 -1.98 14.81
N MET A 242 11.78 -1.01 14.88
CA MET A 242 12.99 -1.04 14.04
C MET A 242 13.85 -2.27 14.30
N SER A 243 14.07 -2.63 15.57
CA SER A 243 14.86 -3.79 15.95
C SER A 243 14.25 -5.10 15.46
N ILE A 244 12.94 -5.29 15.66
CA ILE A 244 12.24 -6.51 15.23
C ILE A 244 12.22 -6.62 13.71
N VAL A 245 11.87 -5.53 13.01
CA VAL A 245 11.82 -5.50 11.54
C VAL A 245 13.20 -5.82 10.94
N SER A 246 14.27 -5.21 11.46
CA SER A 246 15.65 -5.49 11.03
C SER A 246 15.99 -6.99 11.10
N GLY A 247 15.62 -7.65 12.20
CA GLY A 247 15.85 -9.09 12.37
C GLY A 247 14.99 -9.98 11.44
N LEU A 248 13.76 -9.52 11.10
CA LEU A 248 12.88 -10.26 10.19
C LEU A 248 13.26 -10.09 8.72
N LEU A 249 13.70 -8.90 8.32
CA LEU A 249 14.17 -8.64 6.95
C LEU A 249 15.31 -9.58 6.52
N ALA A 250 16.18 -9.95 7.45
CA ALA A 250 17.28 -10.86 7.18
C ALA A 250 16.85 -12.28 6.78
N LYS A 251 15.60 -12.69 7.05
CA LYS A 251 15.08 -14.03 6.75
C LYS A 251 14.62 -14.20 5.30
N GLY A 252 14.29 -13.08 4.62
CA GLY A 252 13.64 -13.12 3.31
C GLY A 252 12.18 -13.59 3.39
N ILE A 253 11.53 -13.70 2.22
CA ILE A 253 10.09 -14.06 2.11
C ILE A 253 9.79 -15.02 0.94
N ASP A 254 10.76 -15.41 0.16
CA ASP A 254 10.55 -16.09 -1.13
C ASP A 254 9.76 -17.39 -0.96
N LYS A 255 10.07 -18.16 0.08
CA LYS A 255 9.41 -19.42 0.34
C LYS A 255 7.93 -19.23 0.70
N GLU A 256 7.64 -18.27 1.55
CA GLU A 256 6.28 -17.93 2.00
C GLU A 256 5.45 -17.38 0.84
N VAL A 257 6.03 -16.53 0.01
CA VAL A 257 5.39 -15.98 -1.20
C VAL A 257 5.03 -17.09 -2.17
N GLU A 258 5.96 -17.99 -2.49
CA GLU A 258 5.69 -19.13 -3.39
C GLU A 258 4.62 -20.08 -2.83
N GLN A 259 4.61 -20.30 -1.52
CA GLN A 259 3.56 -21.09 -0.88
C GLN A 259 2.19 -20.42 -1.01
N ILE A 260 2.10 -19.10 -0.80
CA ILE A 260 0.84 -18.36 -0.96
C ILE A 260 0.38 -18.38 -2.42
N LYS A 261 1.27 -18.20 -3.38
CA LYS A 261 0.94 -18.30 -4.82
C LYS A 261 0.40 -19.68 -5.18
N ALA A 262 1.04 -20.75 -4.69
CA ALA A 262 0.57 -22.12 -4.89
C ALA A 262 -0.82 -22.35 -4.28
N GLN A 263 -1.05 -21.87 -3.06
CA GLN A 263 -2.34 -21.96 -2.38
C GLN A 263 -3.42 -21.12 -3.08
N ARG A 264 -3.06 -19.98 -3.66
CA ARG A 264 -3.95 -19.16 -4.50
C ARG A 264 -4.48 -19.97 -5.67
N ALA A 265 -3.60 -20.70 -6.36
CA ALA A 265 -4.00 -21.56 -7.48
C ALA A 265 -4.91 -22.72 -7.05
N VAL A 266 -4.64 -23.34 -5.89
CA VAL A 266 -5.50 -24.41 -5.33
C VAL A 266 -6.88 -23.89 -5.00
N LEU A 267 -6.98 -22.76 -4.31
CA LEU A 267 -8.26 -22.15 -3.94
C LEU A 267 -9.04 -21.71 -5.19
N ALA A 268 -8.37 -21.07 -6.16
CA ALA A 268 -9.01 -20.66 -7.40
C ALA A 268 -9.63 -21.85 -8.18
N LYS A 269 -8.86 -22.94 -8.29
CA LYS A 269 -9.34 -24.19 -8.94
C LYS A 269 -10.56 -24.79 -8.20
N ALA A 270 -10.53 -24.79 -6.88
CA ALA A 270 -11.66 -25.31 -6.09
C ALA A 270 -12.92 -24.47 -6.29
N LEU A 271 -12.79 -23.12 -6.28
CA LEU A 271 -13.91 -22.20 -6.48
C LEU A 271 -14.53 -22.34 -7.89
N VAL A 272 -13.71 -22.43 -8.92
CA VAL A 272 -14.20 -22.62 -10.32
C VAL A 272 -15.01 -23.92 -10.46
N GLY A 273 -14.76 -24.94 -9.65
CA GLY A 273 -15.50 -26.20 -9.64
C GLY A 273 -16.84 -26.17 -8.89
N MET A 274 -17.25 -25.05 -8.32
CA MET A 274 -18.51 -24.89 -7.56
C MET A 274 -19.60 -24.25 -8.43
N GLU A 275 -20.80 -24.84 -8.47
CA GLU A 275 -21.92 -24.34 -9.29
C GLU A 275 -22.41 -22.95 -8.84
N MET A 276 -22.34 -22.65 -7.53
CA MET A 276 -22.73 -21.36 -6.96
C MET A 276 -21.74 -20.22 -7.27
N VAL A 277 -20.56 -20.52 -7.84
CA VAL A 277 -19.54 -19.53 -8.17
C VAL A 277 -19.66 -19.14 -9.64
N GLN A 278 -20.16 -17.95 -9.90
CA GLN A 278 -20.32 -17.42 -11.25
C GLN A 278 -18.97 -17.09 -11.90
N ARG A 279 -18.01 -16.59 -11.09
CA ARG A 279 -16.72 -16.17 -11.60
C ARG A 279 -15.66 -16.08 -10.50
N VAL A 280 -14.44 -16.49 -10.81
CA VAL A 280 -13.22 -16.20 -10.05
C VAL A 280 -12.38 -15.27 -10.90
N TYR A 281 -12.08 -14.07 -10.38
CA TYR A 281 -11.26 -13.10 -11.10
C TYR A 281 -9.78 -13.45 -10.98
N PRO A 282 -8.96 -13.24 -12.04
CA PRO A 282 -7.52 -13.36 -11.96
C PRO A 282 -6.93 -12.49 -10.85
N SER A 283 -5.90 -12.98 -10.18
CA SER A 283 -5.30 -12.24 -9.07
C SER A 283 -3.79 -12.42 -9.01
N ASP A 284 -3.10 -11.31 -8.84
CA ASP A 284 -1.68 -11.20 -8.54
C ASP A 284 -1.42 -10.85 -7.07
N ALA A 285 -2.49 -10.86 -6.24
CA ALA A 285 -2.42 -10.57 -4.81
C ALA A 285 -2.49 -11.84 -3.96
N ASN A 286 -2.45 -11.69 -2.63
CA ASN A 286 -2.66 -12.78 -1.68
C ASN A 286 -4.13 -13.02 -1.33
N PHE A 287 -5.03 -12.75 -2.26
CA PHE A 287 -6.46 -12.99 -2.15
C PHE A 287 -7.09 -13.26 -3.52
N LEU A 288 -8.30 -13.78 -3.54
CA LEU A 288 -9.14 -13.90 -4.72
C LEU A 288 -10.40 -13.06 -4.55
N LEU A 289 -10.86 -12.44 -5.64
CA LEU A 289 -12.22 -11.93 -5.75
C LEU A 289 -13.04 -12.97 -6.50
N ALA A 290 -14.14 -13.42 -5.89
CA ALA A 290 -15.04 -14.39 -6.50
C ALA A 290 -16.48 -13.87 -6.46
N ARG A 291 -17.22 -14.05 -7.56
CA ARG A 291 -18.64 -13.71 -7.67
C ARG A 291 -19.47 -14.95 -7.44
N PHE A 292 -20.46 -14.83 -6.57
CA PHE A 292 -21.39 -15.87 -6.16
C PHE A 292 -22.81 -15.52 -6.59
N ASP A 293 -23.68 -16.52 -6.71
CA ASP A 293 -25.12 -16.31 -6.97
C ASP A 293 -25.78 -15.50 -5.87
N ASP A 294 -25.47 -15.80 -4.60
CA ASP A 294 -25.89 -15.04 -3.43
C ASP A 294 -24.71 -14.84 -2.46
N ALA A 295 -23.94 -13.77 -2.70
CA ALA A 295 -22.78 -13.46 -1.88
C ALA A 295 -23.11 -13.19 -0.41
N ASP A 296 -24.29 -12.62 -0.12
CA ASP A 296 -24.67 -12.31 1.26
C ASP A 296 -25.04 -13.59 2.03
N ALA A 297 -25.74 -14.52 1.40
CA ALA A 297 -26.06 -15.82 2.00
C ALA A 297 -24.78 -16.65 2.22
N VAL A 298 -23.89 -16.73 1.23
CA VAL A 298 -22.59 -17.40 1.37
C VAL A 298 -21.75 -16.76 2.47
N TYR A 299 -21.70 -15.43 2.54
CA TYR A 299 -20.99 -14.71 3.59
C TYR A 299 -21.51 -15.06 4.98
N ASN A 300 -22.84 -15.03 5.17
CA ASN A 300 -23.48 -15.35 6.45
C ASN A 300 -23.22 -16.81 6.87
N HIS A 301 -23.24 -17.75 5.93
CA HIS A 301 -22.87 -19.14 6.17
C HIS A 301 -21.42 -19.28 6.65
N LEU A 302 -20.46 -18.61 5.97
CA LEU A 302 -19.05 -18.63 6.35
C LEU A 302 -18.84 -18.05 7.75
N ILE A 303 -19.50 -16.94 8.08
CA ILE A 303 -19.47 -16.34 9.43
C ILE A 303 -19.98 -17.32 10.48
N ALA A 304 -21.09 -18.04 10.21
CA ALA A 304 -21.63 -19.04 11.13
C ALA A 304 -20.64 -20.21 11.36
N ASP A 305 -19.82 -20.55 10.35
CA ASP A 305 -18.76 -21.55 10.45
C ASP A 305 -17.45 -21.00 11.06
N GLY A 306 -17.43 -19.71 11.48
CA GLY A 306 -16.26 -19.05 12.05
C GLY A 306 -15.19 -18.72 11.01
N ILE A 307 -15.56 -18.56 9.74
CA ILE A 307 -14.67 -18.19 8.63
C ILE A 307 -14.96 -16.75 8.23
N ILE A 308 -14.01 -15.86 8.55
CA ILE A 308 -14.19 -14.43 8.33
C ILE A 308 -13.57 -14.04 6.99
N VAL A 309 -14.41 -13.66 6.04
CA VAL A 309 -14.01 -13.16 4.72
C VAL A 309 -14.46 -11.71 4.52
N ARG A 310 -14.18 -11.12 3.39
CA ARG A 310 -14.59 -9.74 3.13
C ARG A 310 -15.74 -9.67 2.11
N ASN A 311 -16.92 -9.30 2.57
CA ASN A 311 -18.06 -9.04 1.69
C ASN A 311 -17.80 -7.75 0.88
N ARG A 312 -17.95 -7.84 -0.46
CA ARG A 312 -17.82 -6.74 -1.42
C ARG A 312 -19.10 -6.46 -2.19
N ASN A 313 -20.19 -7.12 -1.85
CA ASN A 313 -21.47 -7.03 -2.54
C ASN A 313 -22.00 -5.58 -2.69
N ARG A 314 -21.67 -4.71 -1.73
CA ARG A 314 -22.08 -3.28 -1.76
C ARG A 314 -21.08 -2.36 -2.46
N VAL A 315 -19.98 -2.89 -2.98
CA VAL A 315 -18.95 -2.11 -3.67
C VAL A 315 -19.30 -2.06 -5.15
N LYS A 316 -19.41 -0.85 -5.71
CA LYS A 316 -19.69 -0.67 -7.14
C LYS A 316 -18.64 -1.42 -7.99
N GLY A 317 -19.10 -2.17 -8.98
CA GLY A 317 -18.27 -3.07 -9.79
C GLY A 317 -18.03 -4.45 -9.18
N CYS A 318 -18.29 -4.65 -7.87
CA CYS A 318 -18.08 -5.93 -7.16
C CYS A 318 -19.39 -6.53 -6.63
N VAL A 319 -20.53 -6.21 -7.24
CA VAL A 319 -21.82 -6.78 -6.85
C VAL A 319 -21.77 -8.31 -6.98
N GLY A 320 -22.27 -9.02 -5.97
CA GLY A 320 -22.19 -10.47 -5.88
C GLY A 320 -20.81 -11.01 -5.47
N CYS A 321 -19.85 -10.16 -5.07
CA CYS A 321 -18.49 -10.62 -4.83
C CYS A 321 -18.13 -10.73 -3.34
N LEU A 322 -17.34 -11.77 -3.03
CA LEU A 322 -16.55 -11.90 -1.80
C LEU A 322 -15.07 -11.85 -2.13
N ARG A 323 -14.29 -11.19 -1.28
CA ARG A 323 -12.83 -11.26 -1.32
C ARG A 323 -12.34 -12.26 -0.28
N LEU A 324 -11.61 -13.27 -0.74
CA LEU A 324 -11.13 -14.41 0.03
C LEU A 324 -9.61 -14.31 0.14
N THR A 325 -9.08 -14.08 1.33
CA THR A 325 -7.62 -14.07 1.56
C THR A 325 -7.07 -15.49 1.50
N ILE A 326 -5.91 -15.65 0.92
CA ILE A 326 -5.21 -16.94 0.88
C ILE A 326 -4.59 -17.20 2.25
N GLY A 327 -5.05 -18.25 2.90
CA GLY A 327 -4.56 -18.72 4.20
C GLY A 327 -3.53 -19.85 4.07
N MET A 328 -3.20 -20.45 5.22
CA MET A 328 -2.46 -21.71 5.27
C MET A 328 -3.27 -22.83 4.61
N PRO A 329 -2.64 -23.94 4.16
CA PRO A 329 -3.37 -25.05 3.53
C PRO A 329 -4.60 -25.51 4.30
N GLU A 330 -4.48 -25.65 5.62
CA GLU A 330 -5.56 -26.10 6.50
C GLU A 330 -6.72 -25.08 6.59
N GLU A 331 -6.40 -23.77 6.53
CA GLU A 331 -7.40 -22.71 6.54
C GLU A 331 -8.16 -22.66 5.20
N ASN A 332 -7.44 -22.81 4.08
CA ASN A 332 -8.05 -22.89 2.75
C ASN A 332 -8.91 -24.14 2.61
N ASP A 333 -8.47 -25.30 3.11
CA ASP A 333 -9.24 -26.53 3.16
C ASP A 333 -10.54 -26.36 3.97
N LYS A 334 -10.48 -25.67 5.10
CA LYS A 334 -11.64 -25.38 5.93
C LYS A 334 -12.65 -24.51 5.16
N LEU A 335 -12.16 -23.47 4.48
CA LEU A 335 -12.98 -22.59 3.63
C LEU A 335 -13.66 -23.40 2.51
N ILE A 336 -12.90 -24.20 1.75
CA ILE A 336 -13.41 -25.03 0.65
C ILE A 336 -14.48 -26.00 1.16
N LYS A 337 -14.24 -26.72 2.26
CA LYS A 337 -15.20 -27.66 2.85
C LYS A 337 -16.47 -26.95 3.32
N SER A 338 -16.37 -25.75 3.87
CA SER A 338 -17.54 -24.96 4.28
C SER A 338 -18.37 -24.54 3.06
N LEU A 339 -17.75 -24.04 2.01
CA LEU A 339 -18.42 -23.67 0.76
C LEU A 339 -19.11 -24.89 0.11
N MET A 340 -18.45 -26.05 0.05
CA MET A 340 -19.04 -27.30 -0.46
C MET A 340 -20.25 -27.79 0.35
N ARG A 341 -20.28 -27.57 1.67
CA ARG A 341 -21.46 -27.89 2.50
C ARG A 341 -22.64 -26.97 2.19
N TYR A 342 -22.36 -25.68 2.06
CA TYR A 342 -23.39 -24.70 1.68
C TYR A 342 -24.03 -25.07 0.34
N GLU A 343 -23.23 -25.35 -0.68
CA GLU A 343 -23.69 -25.72 -2.02
C GLU A 343 -24.56 -26.97 -2.01
N LYS A 344 -24.26 -27.96 -1.15
CA LYS A 344 -25.07 -29.20 -0.98
C LYS A 344 -26.32 -29.00 -0.11
N GLY A 345 -26.63 -27.80 0.35
CA GLY A 345 -27.75 -27.52 1.23
C GLY A 345 -27.60 -28.13 2.64
N ILE A 346 -26.41 -28.54 3.03
CA ILE A 346 -26.11 -29.11 4.36
C ILE A 346 -25.88 -27.93 5.32
N VAL A 347 -26.97 -27.35 5.82
CA VAL A 347 -26.90 -26.33 6.88
C VAL A 347 -26.83 -27.05 8.23
N ARG A 348 -25.95 -26.58 9.13
CA ARG A 348 -25.91 -27.08 10.52
C ARG A 348 -27.04 -26.50 11.35
#